data_314cd558d0932d10ee857e920b8d6794
#
_entry.id   314cd558d0932d10ee857e920b8d6794
#
_cell.length_a   1.000
_cell.length_b   1.000
_cell.length_c   1.000
_cell.angle_alpha   90.00
_cell.angle_beta   90.00
_cell.angle_gamma   90.00
#
_symmetry.space_group_name_H-M   'P 1'
#
loop_
_entity.id
_entity.type
_entity.pdbx_description
1 polymer ?
#
loop_
_entity_poly.entity_id
_entity_poly.type
_entity_poly.pdbx_seq_one_letter_code
_entity_poly.pdbx_strand_id
1 'polypeptide(L)'
;LARHYPATDYSGWKKYAVSLTALILFIAGIYGKFSYYPLRWSDAFFSTNSFISALSSNPLLYFYETLKNKESGFELSKAKKYYPIMADYLGIDQRVKESNNPLPAADGLNFTRVEKSFSPLPIDKPNVVLVFLESYGFYKTGLSGNPMDPTPYFDAMARKGILFDRHYVPHGGTARSVFTLVTGIPDIETVKTSTRNPMLVDQQSIISAFAGYEKYYFLGGSVSWGNIRGLLSSNIPELKIYGEGSYNSPRQDVWGISDLHLFEEANAVLRDSREPFFAIIQTSGNHRPYTIPDDNRGFESRDVSAEEVAPYGFRSVGDYNSFRFMDHSLGVFLQQLEKEAYAPVSYTHLR
;
A
#
# COMPACT_ATOMS: atom_id res chain seq x y z
N LEU A 1 -28.65 24.99 -40.89
CA LEU A 1 -28.76 26.35 -40.33
C LEU A 1 -27.45 26.68 -39.62
N ALA A 2 -26.41 27.12 -40.39
CA ALA A 2 -25.18 27.65 -39.85
C ALA A 2 -25.45 29.07 -39.29
N ARG A 3 -25.49 29.23 -37.97
CA ARG A 3 -25.48 30.57 -37.35
C ARG A 3 -24.10 31.18 -37.59
N HIS A 4 -24.06 32.23 -38.41
CA HIS A 4 -22.88 33.10 -38.46
C HIS A 4 -22.73 33.82 -37.10
N TYR A 5 -21.77 33.39 -36.33
CA TYR A 5 -21.32 34.18 -35.19
C TYR A 5 -20.41 35.28 -35.72
N PRO A 6 -20.65 36.55 -35.36
CA PRO A 6 -19.76 37.65 -35.77
C PRO A 6 -18.37 37.36 -35.17
N ALA A 7 -17.36 37.38 -36.04
CA ALA A 7 -15.97 37.30 -35.58
C ALA A 7 -15.68 38.54 -34.72
N THR A 8 -15.44 38.33 -33.46
CA THR A 8 -14.98 39.41 -32.57
C THR A 8 -13.53 39.70 -32.91
N ASP A 9 -13.30 40.85 -33.59
CA ASP A 9 -11.97 41.31 -33.96
C ASP A 9 -11.25 41.86 -32.71
N TYR A 10 -10.49 41.00 -32.04
CA TYR A 10 -9.60 41.40 -30.98
C TYR A 10 -8.31 41.94 -31.59
N SER A 11 -8.11 43.27 -31.57
CA SER A 11 -6.88 43.93 -32.06
C SER A 11 -5.91 44.25 -30.94
N GLY A 12 -4.62 44.29 -31.25
CA GLY A 12 -3.58 44.69 -30.31
C GLY A 12 -3.34 43.76 -29.15
N TRP A 13 -2.98 44.29 -27.98
CA TRP A 13 -2.64 43.49 -26.77
C TRP A 13 -3.78 42.62 -26.24
N LYS A 14 -5.04 43.02 -26.49
CA LYS A 14 -6.25 42.25 -26.08
C LYS A 14 -6.28 40.87 -26.71
N LYS A 15 -5.82 40.73 -27.95
CA LYS A 15 -5.73 39.42 -28.62
C LYS A 15 -4.79 38.48 -27.86
N TYR A 16 -3.63 38.98 -27.48
CA TYR A 16 -2.64 38.19 -26.75
C TYR A 16 -3.13 37.85 -25.34
N ALA A 17 -3.79 38.81 -24.66
CA ALA A 17 -4.36 38.56 -23.33
C ALA A 17 -5.45 37.47 -23.35
N VAL A 18 -6.38 37.53 -24.33
CA VAL A 18 -7.43 36.51 -24.49
C VAL A 18 -6.82 35.12 -24.82
N SER A 19 -5.84 35.11 -25.76
CA SER A 19 -5.18 33.85 -26.12
C SER A 19 -4.41 33.25 -24.94
N LEU A 20 -3.72 34.05 -24.15
CA LEU A 20 -3.01 33.61 -22.96
C LEU A 20 -3.98 33.09 -21.89
N THR A 21 -5.08 33.81 -21.66
CA THR A 21 -6.11 33.39 -20.73
C THR A 21 -6.73 32.04 -21.16
N ALA A 22 -7.07 31.93 -22.47
CA ALA A 22 -7.59 30.67 -23.00
C ALA A 22 -6.60 29.51 -22.86
N LEU A 23 -5.31 29.78 -23.11
CA LEU A 23 -4.25 28.78 -22.92
C LEU A 23 -4.12 28.35 -21.44
N ILE A 24 -4.15 29.31 -20.52
CA ILE A 24 -4.08 29.02 -19.07
C ILE A 24 -5.30 28.17 -18.65
N LEU A 25 -6.51 28.54 -19.08
CA LEU A 25 -7.72 27.78 -18.78
C LEU A 25 -7.67 26.39 -19.41
N PHE A 26 -7.14 26.27 -20.61
CA PHE A 26 -6.96 24.98 -21.28
C PHE A 26 -5.96 24.09 -20.53
N ILE A 27 -4.81 24.63 -20.12
CA ILE A 27 -3.82 23.91 -19.30
C ILE A 27 -4.42 23.51 -17.97
N ALA A 28 -5.16 24.42 -17.30
CA ALA A 28 -5.84 24.11 -16.04
C ALA A 28 -6.89 23.01 -16.22
N GLY A 29 -7.63 23.02 -17.34
CA GLY A 29 -8.59 21.98 -17.68
C GLY A 29 -7.93 20.61 -17.91
N ILE A 30 -6.77 20.56 -18.58
CA ILE A 30 -5.99 19.33 -18.77
C ILE A 30 -5.45 18.84 -17.41
N TYR A 31 -4.96 19.77 -16.57
CA TYR A 31 -4.46 19.43 -15.23
C TYR A 31 -5.57 18.86 -14.34
N GLY A 32 -6.77 19.37 -14.44
CA GLY A 32 -8.04 18.82 -13.98
C GLY A 32 -8.32 18.89 -12.49
N LYS A 33 -7.36 19.26 -11.64
CA LYS A 33 -7.56 19.45 -10.19
C LYS A 33 -6.53 20.39 -9.58
N PHE A 34 -6.89 21.03 -8.46
CA PHE A 34 -5.97 21.85 -7.67
C PHE A 34 -5.18 20.97 -6.70
N SER A 35 -4.13 20.33 -7.16
CA SER A 35 -3.25 19.52 -6.32
C SER A 35 -1.84 19.46 -6.90
N TYR A 36 -0.90 18.88 -6.16
CA TYR A 36 0.49 18.74 -6.60
C TYR A 36 0.64 17.87 -7.88
N TYR A 37 -0.31 16.96 -8.14
CA TYR A 37 -0.31 16.08 -9.32
C TYR A 37 -1.55 16.33 -10.18
N PRO A 38 -1.45 16.15 -11.52
CA PRO A 38 -2.59 16.23 -12.42
C PRO A 38 -3.63 15.15 -12.12
N LEU A 39 -4.84 15.37 -12.62
CA LEU A 39 -5.92 14.40 -12.55
C LEU A 39 -5.48 13.08 -13.22
N ARG A 40 -5.67 11.96 -12.52
CA ARG A 40 -5.35 10.63 -12.98
C ARG A 40 -6.62 9.79 -13.01
N TRP A 41 -6.64 8.72 -13.82
CA TRP A 41 -7.74 7.78 -13.83
C TRP A 41 -8.03 7.20 -12.44
N SER A 42 -7.00 7.05 -11.61
CA SER A 42 -7.10 6.58 -10.23
C SER A 42 -7.86 7.53 -9.29
N ASP A 43 -8.03 8.79 -9.65
CA ASP A 43 -8.80 9.73 -8.84
C ASP A 43 -10.31 9.42 -8.86
N ALA A 44 -10.76 8.58 -9.81
CA ALA A 44 -12.12 8.06 -9.84
C ALA A 44 -12.44 7.10 -8.68
N PHE A 45 -11.43 6.51 -8.06
CA PHE A 45 -11.60 5.58 -6.95
C PHE A 45 -11.76 6.30 -5.59
N PHE A 46 -12.71 7.22 -5.50
CA PHE A 46 -13.04 7.90 -4.22
C PHE A 46 -14.06 7.12 -3.39
N SER A 47 -14.77 6.19 -4.00
CA SER A 47 -15.73 5.29 -3.36
C SER A 47 -15.19 3.86 -3.31
N THR A 48 -15.57 3.11 -2.28
CA THR A 48 -15.34 1.65 -2.19
C THR A 48 -16.32 0.85 -3.07
N ASN A 49 -17.33 1.50 -3.63
CA ASN A 49 -18.24 0.90 -4.59
C ASN A 49 -17.65 0.98 -6.00
N SER A 50 -17.30 -0.17 -6.58
CA SER A 50 -16.69 -0.27 -7.90
C SER A 50 -17.55 0.32 -9.02
N PHE A 51 -18.88 0.23 -8.91
CA PHE A 51 -19.81 0.83 -9.88
C PHE A 51 -19.75 2.36 -9.86
N ILE A 52 -19.70 2.98 -8.67
CA ILE A 52 -19.55 4.44 -8.54
C ILE A 52 -18.19 4.88 -9.13
N SER A 53 -17.13 4.14 -8.84
CA SER A 53 -15.79 4.41 -9.39
C SER A 53 -15.79 4.27 -10.92
N ALA A 54 -16.46 3.27 -11.48
CA ALA A 54 -16.59 3.10 -12.93
C ALA A 54 -17.36 4.26 -13.58
N LEU A 55 -18.47 4.70 -12.98
CA LEU A 55 -19.26 5.84 -13.48
C LEU A 55 -18.48 7.16 -13.45
N SER A 56 -17.63 7.35 -12.45
CA SER A 56 -16.82 8.57 -12.31
C SER A 56 -15.53 8.57 -13.12
N SER A 57 -15.16 7.43 -13.67
CA SER A 57 -13.97 7.29 -14.52
C SER A 57 -14.10 8.09 -15.80
N ASN A 58 -13.12 8.94 -16.11
CA ASN A 58 -13.05 9.61 -17.40
C ASN A 58 -12.74 8.59 -18.50
N PRO A 59 -13.65 8.35 -19.46
CA PRO A 59 -13.49 7.29 -20.47
C PRO A 59 -12.24 7.47 -21.33
N LEU A 60 -11.85 8.71 -21.62
CA LEU A 60 -10.68 9.00 -22.45
C LEU A 60 -9.38 8.69 -21.71
N LEU A 61 -9.29 9.06 -20.42
CA LEU A 61 -8.13 8.73 -19.58
C LEU A 61 -8.01 7.22 -19.38
N TYR A 62 -9.14 6.54 -19.11
CA TYR A 62 -9.16 5.10 -18.95
C TYR A 62 -8.75 4.37 -20.24
N PHE A 63 -9.31 4.77 -21.36
CA PHE A 63 -8.96 4.23 -22.68
C PHE A 63 -7.49 4.43 -23.02
N TYR A 64 -6.96 5.64 -22.78
CA TYR A 64 -5.54 5.95 -23.00
C TYR A 64 -4.62 5.05 -22.15
N GLU A 65 -4.92 4.90 -20.86
CA GLU A 65 -4.13 4.02 -19.99
C GLU A 65 -4.25 2.54 -20.37
N THR A 66 -5.42 2.10 -20.85
CA THR A 66 -5.63 0.74 -21.38
C THR A 66 -4.78 0.49 -22.62
N LEU A 67 -4.76 1.43 -23.58
CA LEU A 67 -3.91 1.34 -24.76
C LEU A 67 -2.42 1.27 -24.42
N LYS A 68 -2.00 2.09 -23.44
CA LYS A 68 -0.61 2.16 -23.00
C LYS A 68 -0.13 0.88 -22.32
N ASN A 69 -1.03 0.11 -21.72
CA ASN A 69 -0.75 -1.14 -21.03
C ASN A 69 -1.11 -2.39 -21.85
N LYS A 70 -1.44 -2.23 -23.15
CA LYS A 70 -1.88 -3.32 -24.01
C LYS A 70 -0.81 -4.39 -24.27
N GLU A 71 0.47 -4.09 -24.05
CA GLU A 71 1.59 -4.98 -24.38
C GLU A 71 1.84 -6.10 -23.36
N SER A 72 1.20 -6.08 -22.20
CA SER A 72 1.26 -7.19 -21.24
C SER A 72 0.33 -8.34 -21.67
N GLY A 73 0.55 -8.87 -22.85
CA GLY A 73 -0.21 -10.01 -23.34
C GLY A 73 0.14 -11.28 -22.56
N PHE A 74 -0.85 -11.91 -21.97
CA PHE A 74 -0.73 -13.26 -21.42
C PHE A 74 -0.44 -14.26 -22.56
N GLU A 75 0.71 -14.90 -22.52
CA GLU A 75 1.12 -15.90 -23.50
C GLU A 75 0.88 -17.31 -22.94
N LEU A 76 -0.31 -17.87 -23.23
CA LEU A 76 -0.75 -19.15 -22.70
C LEU A 76 0.25 -20.29 -22.99
N SER A 77 0.88 -20.28 -24.17
CA SER A 77 1.88 -21.26 -24.55
C SER A 77 3.09 -21.25 -23.61
N LYS A 78 3.58 -20.08 -23.24
CA LYS A 78 4.68 -19.94 -22.25
C LYS A 78 4.22 -20.35 -20.87
N ALA A 79 3.02 -19.94 -20.45
CA ALA A 79 2.48 -20.34 -19.15
C ALA A 79 2.40 -21.86 -19.04
N LYS A 80 1.86 -22.55 -20.05
CA LYS A 80 1.82 -24.03 -20.11
C LYS A 80 3.21 -24.67 -20.08
N LYS A 81 4.16 -24.10 -20.80
CA LYS A 81 5.56 -24.59 -20.82
C LYS A 81 6.21 -24.55 -19.42
N TYR A 82 5.99 -23.48 -18.66
CA TYR A 82 6.61 -23.29 -17.36
C TYR A 82 5.73 -23.72 -16.18
N TYR A 83 4.49 -24.10 -16.45
CA TYR A 83 3.55 -24.54 -15.42
C TYR A 83 4.09 -25.63 -14.48
N PRO A 84 4.75 -26.70 -14.99
CA PRO A 84 5.27 -27.74 -14.09
C PRO A 84 6.24 -27.20 -13.04
N ILE A 85 7.12 -26.26 -13.42
CA ILE A 85 8.08 -25.64 -12.50
C ILE A 85 7.34 -24.76 -11.48
N MET A 86 6.34 -23.98 -11.94
CA MET A 86 5.56 -23.12 -11.05
C MET A 86 4.70 -23.94 -10.09
N ALA A 87 4.08 -25.01 -10.58
CA ALA A 87 3.25 -25.90 -9.77
C ALA A 87 4.05 -26.63 -8.70
N ASP A 88 5.24 -27.10 -9.04
CA ASP A 88 6.17 -27.72 -8.09
C ASP A 88 6.63 -26.73 -7.02
N TYR A 89 7.08 -25.54 -7.44
CA TYR A 89 7.49 -24.46 -6.53
C TYR A 89 6.38 -24.05 -5.56
N LEU A 90 5.13 -23.95 -6.04
CA LEU A 90 3.96 -23.60 -5.24
C LEU A 90 3.36 -24.80 -4.49
N GLY A 91 3.85 -26.00 -4.73
CA GLY A 91 3.33 -27.24 -4.12
C GLY A 91 1.89 -27.59 -4.51
N ILE A 92 1.45 -27.17 -5.71
CA ILE A 92 0.05 -27.28 -6.15
C ILE A 92 -0.31 -28.74 -6.45
N ASP A 93 0.49 -29.44 -7.24
CA ASP A 93 0.17 -30.79 -7.74
C ASP A 93 0.07 -31.84 -6.62
N GLN A 94 0.87 -31.69 -5.57
CA GLN A 94 0.83 -32.61 -4.42
C GLN A 94 -0.44 -32.44 -3.58
N ARG A 95 -0.95 -31.22 -3.48
CA ARG A 95 -2.07 -30.86 -2.60
C ARG A 95 -3.43 -30.92 -3.31
N VAL A 96 -3.47 -30.68 -4.61
CA VAL A 96 -4.69 -30.83 -5.43
C VAL A 96 -5.07 -32.31 -5.56
N LYS A 97 -4.10 -33.24 -5.62
CA LYS A 97 -4.33 -34.68 -5.60
C LYS A 97 -4.98 -35.18 -4.31
N GLU A 98 -4.79 -34.46 -3.20
CA GLU A 98 -5.41 -34.74 -1.91
C GLU A 98 -6.80 -34.12 -1.73
N SER A 99 -7.20 -33.23 -2.64
CA SER A 99 -8.51 -32.55 -2.60
C SER A 99 -9.56 -33.37 -3.35
N ASN A 100 -10.65 -33.68 -2.69
CA ASN A 100 -11.78 -34.39 -3.28
C ASN A 100 -12.63 -33.55 -4.26
N ASN A 101 -12.32 -32.24 -4.41
CA ASN A 101 -13.06 -31.33 -5.29
C ASN A 101 -12.12 -30.25 -5.90
N PRO A 102 -11.28 -30.61 -6.88
CA PRO A 102 -10.44 -29.62 -7.57
C PRO A 102 -11.34 -28.68 -8.37
N LEU A 103 -11.16 -27.37 -8.16
CA LEU A 103 -11.80 -26.37 -9.00
C LEU A 103 -11.35 -26.56 -10.46
N PRO A 104 -12.28 -26.48 -11.44
CA PRO A 104 -11.93 -26.64 -12.85
C PRO A 104 -10.92 -25.54 -13.26
N ALA A 105 -9.80 -25.97 -13.80
CA ALA A 105 -8.77 -25.07 -14.29
C ALA A 105 -9.14 -24.56 -15.68
N ALA A 106 -9.18 -23.25 -15.86
CA ALA A 106 -9.22 -22.66 -17.18
C ALA A 106 -7.95 -23.05 -17.95
N ASP A 107 -8.09 -23.53 -19.17
CA ASP A 107 -6.98 -23.87 -20.07
C ASP A 107 -5.98 -24.94 -19.55
N GLY A 108 -6.34 -25.71 -18.55
CA GLY A 108 -5.51 -26.78 -18.00
C GLY A 108 -4.42 -26.30 -17.03
N LEU A 109 -4.48 -25.03 -16.59
CA LEU A 109 -3.57 -24.44 -15.58
C LEU A 109 -4.34 -24.28 -14.26
N ASN A 110 -3.98 -25.05 -13.25
CA ASN A 110 -4.59 -24.95 -11.92
C ASN A 110 -3.57 -24.41 -10.91
N PHE A 111 -3.83 -23.23 -10.33
CA PHE A 111 -3.02 -22.61 -9.28
C PHE A 111 -3.70 -22.69 -7.90
N THR A 112 -4.73 -23.49 -7.76
CA THR A 112 -5.43 -23.68 -6.49
C THR A 112 -4.57 -24.53 -5.56
N ARG A 113 -4.33 -24.04 -4.36
CA ARG A 113 -3.67 -24.75 -3.27
C ARG A 113 -4.62 -24.89 -2.10
N VAL A 114 -4.83 -26.08 -1.63
CA VAL A 114 -5.64 -26.38 -0.43
C VAL A 114 -4.71 -26.64 0.75
N GLU A 115 -4.83 -25.83 1.79
CA GLU A 115 -4.10 -26.02 3.03
C GLU A 115 -5.03 -26.66 4.07
N LYS A 116 -4.52 -27.63 4.81
CA LYS A 116 -5.23 -28.14 5.98
C LYS A 116 -5.18 -27.08 7.07
N SER A 117 -6.34 -26.76 7.64
CA SER A 117 -6.39 -25.90 8.82
C SER A 117 -5.60 -26.56 9.95
N PHE A 118 -4.63 -25.84 10.48
CA PHE A 118 -4.04 -26.18 11.77
C PHE A 118 -5.08 -25.90 12.85
N SER A 119 -4.92 -26.42 14.05
CA SER A 119 -5.84 -26.33 15.18
C SER A 119 -6.76 -25.09 15.20
N PRO A 120 -8.02 -25.22 15.60
CA PRO A 120 -8.90 -24.07 15.72
C PRO A 120 -8.25 -22.99 16.59
N LEU A 121 -8.32 -21.76 16.15
CA LEU A 121 -7.87 -20.62 16.96
C LEU A 121 -8.67 -20.61 18.27
N PRO A 122 -8.05 -20.24 19.40
CA PRO A 122 -8.75 -20.15 20.67
C PRO A 122 -9.83 -19.08 20.70
N ILE A 123 -9.81 -18.18 19.71
CA ILE A 123 -10.78 -17.08 19.50
C ILE A 123 -11.40 -17.29 18.11
N ASP A 124 -12.72 -17.31 18.05
CA ASP A 124 -13.46 -17.58 16.81
C ASP A 124 -13.19 -16.49 15.73
N LYS A 125 -13.17 -15.23 16.13
CA LYS A 125 -12.91 -14.09 15.25
C LYS A 125 -11.91 -13.12 15.88
N PRO A 126 -10.59 -13.40 15.82
CA PRO A 126 -9.61 -12.48 16.36
C PRO A 126 -9.51 -11.20 15.53
N ASN A 127 -9.27 -10.07 16.18
CA ASN A 127 -8.84 -8.87 15.46
C ASN A 127 -7.48 -9.11 14.80
N VAL A 128 -7.31 -8.56 13.60
CA VAL A 128 -6.06 -8.69 12.84
C VAL A 128 -5.52 -7.31 12.52
N VAL A 129 -4.29 -7.04 12.93
CA VAL A 129 -3.55 -5.82 12.55
C VAL A 129 -2.32 -6.22 11.75
N LEU A 130 -2.28 -5.83 10.49
CA LEU A 130 -1.16 -6.01 9.59
C LEU A 130 -0.37 -4.71 9.50
N VAL A 131 0.81 -4.66 10.10
CA VAL A 131 1.69 -3.50 10.04
C VAL A 131 2.68 -3.65 8.88
N PHE A 132 2.61 -2.73 7.92
CA PHE A 132 3.48 -2.71 6.75
C PHE A 132 4.53 -1.61 6.91
N LEU A 133 5.72 -1.99 7.35
CA LEU A 133 6.81 -1.07 7.68
C LEU A 133 7.60 -0.65 6.43
N GLU A 134 7.63 0.64 6.13
CA GLU A 134 8.32 1.19 4.95
C GLU A 134 9.84 1.08 5.07
N SER A 135 10.49 0.53 4.02
CA SER A 135 11.95 0.41 3.92
C SER A 135 12.63 -0.30 5.13
N TYR A 136 11.89 -1.21 5.77
CA TYR A 136 12.33 -1.93 6.97
C TYR A 136 13.09 -3.20 6.60
N GLY A 137 14.34 -3.07 6.17
CA GLY A 137 15.18 -4.22 5.78
C GLY A 137 15.67 -5.00 6.99
N PHE A 138 15.40 -6.32 7.04
CA PHE A 138 15.80 -7.21 8.13
C PHE A 138 17.30 -7.12 8.45
N TYR A 139 18.15 -6.99 7.42
CA TYR A 139 19.61 -6.86 7.60
C TYR A 139 20.06 -5.61 8.40
N LYS A 140 19.17 -4.62 8.57
CA LYS A 140 19.41 -3.44 9.40
C LYS A 140 19.05 -3.65 10.87
N THR A 141 18.27 -4.67 11.22
CA THR A 141 17.71 -4.88 12.55
C THR A 141 18.74 -5.45 13.55
N GLY A 142 18.47 -5.30 14.83
CA GLY A 142 19.29 -5.93 15.88
C GLY A 142 19.23 -7.46 15.82
N LEU A 143 18.08 -8.06 15.43
CA LEU A 143 17.93 -9.51 15.23
C LEU A 143 18.88 -10.07 14.16
N SER A 144 19.26 -9.27 13.16
CA SER A 144 20.23 -9.67 12.15
C SER A 144 21.69 -9.56 12.61
N GLY A 145 21.91 -9.13 13.86
CA GLY A 145 23.25 -8.94 14.43
C GLY A 145 23.81 -7.52 14.28
N ASN A 146 22.97 -6.52 13.97
CA ASN A 146 23.42 -5.13 13.92
C ASN A 146 23.74 -4.62 15.35
N PRO A 147 25.04 -4.32 15.66
CA PRO A 147 25.46 -3.94 17.01
C PRO A 147 25.00 -2.55 17.43
N MET A 148 24.49 -1.74 16.49
CA MET A 148 23.98 -0.40 16.79
C MET A 148 22.59 -0.42 17.43
N ASP A 149 21.98 -1.61 17.59
CA ASP A 149 20.65 -1.81 18.21
C ASP A 149 19.59 -0.79 17.74
N PRO A 150 19.28 -0.77 16.46
CA PRO A 150 18.34 0.22 15.92
C PRO A 150 16.86 -0.15 16.13
N THR A 151 16.53 -1.40 16.51
CA THR A 151 15.19 -1.96 16.51
C THR A 151 14.80 -2.71 17.79
N PRO A 152 15.00 -2.11 18.99
CA PRO A 152 14.77 -2.83 20.25
C PRO A 152 13.32 -3.29 20.44
N TYR A 153 12.33 -2.54 19.96
CA TYR A 153 10.91 -2.90 20.11
C TYR A 153 10.50 -4.04 19.18
N PHE A 154 10.88 -3.95 17.90
CA PHE A 154 10.67 -5.03 16.94
C PHE A 154 11.35 -6.32 17.39
N ASP A 155 12.61 -6.23 17.83
CA ASP A 155 13.38 -7.37 18.28
C ASP A 155 12.75 -8.05 19.51
N ALA A 156 12.28 -7.25 20.47
CA ALA A 156 11.58 -7.76 21.65
C ALA A 156 10.27 -8.46 21.30
N MET A 157 9.50 -7.90 20.36
CA MET A 157 8.26 -8.48 19.90
C MET A 157 8.49 -9.77 19.11
N ALA A 158 9.47 -9.79 18.21
CA ALA A 158 9.79 -10.95 17.40
C ALA A 158 10.21 -12.17 18.25
N ARG A 159 10.87 -11.93 19.40
CA ARG A 159 11.21 -12.99 20.36
C ARG A 159 9.99 -13.56 21.11
N LYS A 160 8.89 -12.83 21.17
CA LYS A 160 7.62 -13.27 21.79
C LYS A 160 6.68 -13.93 20.80
N GLY A 161 6.89 -13.73 19.51
CA GLY A 161 6.03 -14.19 18.43
C GLY A 161 6.67 -15.26 17.55
N ILE A 162 6.14 -15.38 16.34
CA ILE A 162 6.68 -16.25 15.28
C ILE A 162 7.46 -15.36 14.30
N LEU A 163 8.75 -15.58 14.18
CA LEU A 163 9.61 -14.90 13.22
C LEU A 163 9.74 -15.70 11.93
N PHE A 164 9.34 -15.14 10.81
CA PHE A 164 9.60 -15.68 9.48
C PHE A 164 10.93 -15.14 8.96
N ASP A 165 12.02 -15.83 9.24
CA ASP A 165 13.38 -15.41 8.91
C ASP A 165 13.73 -15.47 7.41
N ARG A 166 12.90 -16.14 6.61
CA ARG A 166 13.02 -16.26 5.15
C ARG A 166 11.91 -15.56 4.40
N HIS A 167 11.43 -14.46 4.94
CA HIS A 167 10.44 -13.64 4.27
C HIS A 167 11.12 -12.66 3.31
N TYR A 168 10.73 -12.71 2.03
CA TYR A 168 11.29 -11.87 0.98
C TYR A 168 10.20 -11.05 0.31
N VAL A 169 10.46 -9.77 0.12
CA VAL A 169 9.59 -8.92 -0.70
C VAL A 169 9.90 -9.13 -2.18
N PRO A 170 8.89 -9.17 -3.05
CA PRO A 170 9.09 -9.44 -4.47
C PRO A 170 9.77 -8.28 -5.21
N HIS A 171 9.69 -7.05 -4.67
CA HIS A 171 10.26 -5.85 -5.28
C HIS A 171 10.52 -4.77 -4.22
N GLY A 172 11.58 -3.97 -4.43
CA GLY A 172 11.93 -2.86 -3.53
C GLY A 172 11.04 -1.61 -3.62
N GLY A 173 10.00 -1.60 -4.46
CA GLY A 173 9.07 -0.47 -4.61
C GLY A 173 7.77 -0.69 -3.83
N THR A 174 7.38 0.29 -3.01
CA THR A 174 6.23 0.23 -2.10
C THR A 174 4.93 -0.15 -2.80
N ALA A 175 4.57 0.51 -3.93
CA ALA A 175 3.33 0.20 -4.64
C ALA A 175 3.28 -1.24 -5.16
N ARG A 176 4.43 -1.82 -5.56
CA ARG A 176 4.54 -3.22 -5.99
C ARG A 176 4.40 -4.18 -4.82
N SER A 177 4.99 -3.84 -3.69
CA SER A 177 4.88 -4.64 -2.48
C SER A 177 3.45 -4.63 -1.94
N VAL A 178 2.76 -3.47 -1.98
CA VAL A 178 1.32 -3.38 -1.62
C VAL A 178 0.44 -4.19 -2.57
N PHE A 179 0.73 -4.16 -3.89
CA PHE A 179 0.03 -5.01 -4.86
C PHE A 179 0.16 -6.49 -4.48
N THR A 180 1.37 -6.95 -4.24
CA THR A 180 1.63 -8.34 -3.85
C THR A 180 0.99 -8.70 -2.50
N LEU A 181 1.05 -7.79 -1.52
CA LEU A 181 0.43 -7.99 -0.21
C LEU A 181 -1.09 -8.22 -0.32
N VAL A 182 -1.75 -7.41 -1.14
CA VAL A 182 -3.22 -7.43 -1.29
C VAL A 182 -3.69 -8.62 -2.13
N THR A 183 -2.94 -8.96 -3.18
CA THR A 183 -3.36 -9.94 -4.19
C THR A 183 -2.67 -11.31 -4.05
N GLY A 184 -1.54 -11.39 -3.36
CA GLY A 184 -0.67 -12.57 -3.35
C GLY A 184 0.11 -12.78 -4.67
N ILE A 185 -0.02 -11.88 -5.64
CA ILE A 185 0.61 -11.98 -6.97
C ILE A 185 1.87 -11.10 -6.99
N PRO A 186 3.06 -11.63 -7.31
CA PRO A 186 4.25 -10.81 -7.46
C PRO A 186 4.10 -9.79 -8.59
N ASP A 187 4.40 -8.52 -8.31
CA ASP A 187 4.38 -7.46 -9.33
C ASP A 187 5.70 -7.49 -10.12
N ILE A 188 5.68 -8.15 -11.27
CA ILE A 188 6.82 -8.33 -12.17
C ILE A 188 6.85 -7.34 -13.34
N GLU A 189 5.94 -6.38 -13.39
CA GLU A 189 5.89 -5.38 -14.45
C GLU A 189 7.21 -4.60 -14.55
N THR A 190 7.74 -4.45 -15.77
CA THR A 190 9.07 -3.86 -15.97
C THR A 190 9.07 -2.34 -15.95
N VAL A 191 8.01 -1.71 -16.46
CA VAL A 191 7.97 -0.26 -16.69
C VAL A 191 7.18 0.48 -15.61
N LYS A 192 6.03 -0.06 -15.20
CA LYS A 192 5.14 0.54 -14.21
C LYS A 192 4.69 -0.51 -13.20
N THR A 193 4.23 -0.06 -12.04
CA THR A 193 3.60 -0.96 -11.08
C THR A 193 2.23 -1.43 -11.58
N SER A 194 1.88 -2.69 -11.29
CA SER A 194 0.57 -3.28 -11.61
C SER A 194 -0.61 -2.50 -11.03
N THR A 195 -0.40 -1.77 -9.93
CA THR A 195 -1.41 -0.87 -9.35
C THR A 195 -1.88 0.23 -10.31
N ARG A 196 -1.06 0.60 -11.29
CA ARG A 196 -1.37 1.62 -12.30
C ARG A 196 -1.85 1.07 -13.63
N ASN A 197 -1.95 -0.25 -13.74
CA ASN A 197 -2.46 -0.93 -14.91
C ASN A 197 -3.96 -1.22 -14.72
N PRO A 198 -4.86 -0.56 -15.46
CA PRO A 198 -6.30 -0.79 -15.32
C PRO A 198 -6.73 -2.23 -15.66
N MET A 199 -5.90 -2.99 -16.36
CA MET A 199 -6.15 -4.40 -16.68
C MET A 199 -5.72 -5.36 -15.57
N LEU A 200 -4.90 -4.91 -14.62
CA LEU A 200 -4.34 -5.73 -13.54
C LEU A 200 -4.79 -5.31 -12.15
N VAL A 201 -5.41 -4.15 -12.01
CA VAL A 201 -5.77 -3.59 -10.71
C VAL A 201 -6.89 -4.37 -10.01
N ASP A 202 -7.77 -4.99 -10.77
CA ASP A 202 -8.88 -5.80 -10.27
C ASP A 202 -8.46 -7.27 -10.19
N GLN A 203 -8.26 -7.75 -8.96
CA GLN A 203 -7.80 -9.09 -8.63
C GLN A 203 -8.59 -9.65 -7.45
N GLN A 204 -8.43 -10.91 -7.15
CA GLN A 204 -8.94 -11.47 -5.90
C GLN A 204 -7.97 -11.17 -4.75
N SER A 205 -8.53 -10.90 -3.56
CA SER A 205 -7.78 -10.69 -2.34
C SER A 205 -8.30 -11.60 -1.23
N ILE A 206 -7.37 -12.25 -0.50
CA ILE A 206 -7.72 -13.04 0.68
C ILE A 206 -8.39 -12.17 1.76
N ILE A 207 -8.11 -10.86 1.77
CA ILE A 207 -8.71 -9.91 2.72
C ILE A 207 -10.23 -9.83 2.52
N SER A 208 -10.72 -10.06 1.30
CA SER A 208 -12.15 -10.13 0.99
C SER A 208 -12.86 -11.29 1.67
N ALA A 209 -12.11 -12.36 2.02
CA ALA A 209 -12.66 -13.54 2.70
C ALA A 209 -12.96 -13.31 4.20
N PHE A 210 -12.51 -12.19 4.78
CA PHE A 210 -12.85 -11.79 6.16
C PHE A 210 -14.29 -11.29 6.22
N ALA A 211 -15.24 -12.21 6.10
CA ALA A 211 -16.67 -11.91 6.16
C ALA A 211 -17.09 -11.53 7.59
N GLY A 212 -17.85 -10.44 7.72
CA GLY A 212 -18.30 -9.92 9.01
C GLY A 212 -17.18 -9.25 9.83
N TYR A 213 -16.11 -8.85 9.17
CA TYR A 213 -15.07 -8.00 9.73
C TYR A 213 -15.22 -6.56 9.20
N GLU A 214 -15.01 -5.58 10.06
CA GLU A 214 -14.69 -4.23 9.59
C GLU A 214 -13.28 -4.22 9.01
N LYS A 215 -13.08 -3.55 7.88
CA LYS A 215 -11.80 -3.53 7.18
C LYS A 215 -11.27 -2.11 7.12
N TYR A 216 -10.01 -1.94 7.49
CA TYR A 216 -9.37 -0.63 7.59
C TYR A 216 -8.02 -0.63 6.87
N TYR A 217 -7.72 0.49 6.24
CA TYR A 217 -6.40 0.80 5.72
C TYR A 217 -5.97 2.19 6.14
N PHE A 218 -4.82 2.30 6.75
CA PHE A 218 -4.23 3.54 7.25
C PHE A 218 -2.90 3.81 6.56
N LEU A 219 -2.76 5.04 6.01
CA LEU A 219 -1.51 5.54 5.42
C LEU A 219 -1.37 7.01 5.78
N GLY A 220 -0.24 7.42 6.35
CA GLY A 220 0.00 8.81 6.74
C GLY A 220 -0.06 9.81 5.59
N GLY A 221 0.27 9.38 4.39
CA GLY A 221 0.33 10.17 3.17
C GLY A 221 -0.85 9.96 2.21
N SER A 222 -0.62 10.33 0.96
CA SER A 222 -1.63 10.28 -0.09
C SER A 222 -1.83 8.85 -0.63
N VAL A 223 -3.00 8.28 -0.40
CA VAL A 223 -3.41 6.97 -0.95
C VAL A 223 -3.59 6.97 -2.47
N SER A 224 -3.62 8.13 -3.11
CA SER A 224 -3.60 8.24 -4.58
C SER A 224 -2.20 8.05 -5.15
N TRP A 225 -1.17 8.13 -4.32
CA TRP A 225 0.18 7.78 -4.73
C TRP A 225 0.26 6.30 -5.14
N GLY A 226 0.95 6.04 -6.25
CA GLY A 226 1.05 4.67 -6.78
C GLY A 226 -0.27 4.01 -7.20
N ASN A 227 -1.40 4.72 -7.16
CA ASN A 227 -2.76 4.19 -7.32
C ASN A 227 -3.14 3.13 -6.26
N ILE A 228 -2.62 3.27 -5.05
CA ILE A 228 -2.94 2.36 -3.94
C ILE A 228 -4.44 2.36 -3.67
N ARG A 229 -5.09 3.53 -3.67
CA ARG A 229 -6.55 3.62 -3.50
C ARG A 229 -7.30 2.78 -4.52
N GLY A 230 -6.94 2.86 -5.81
CA GLY A 230 -7.58 2.09 -6.87
C GLY A 230 -7.45 0.58 -6.66
N LEU A 231 -6.25 0.11 -6.31
CA LEU A 231 -6.01 -1.29 -5.96
C LEU A 231 -6.90 -1.74 -4.79
N LEU A 232 -6.89 -1.00 -3.69
CA LEU A 232 -7.60 -1.37 -2.48
C LEU A 232 -9.12 -1.37 -2.69
N SER A 233 -9.65 -0.31 -3.31
CA SER A 233 -11.11 -0.17 -3.54
C SER A 233 -11.65 -1.18 -4.54
N SER A 234 -10.84 -1.64 -5.50
CA SER A 234 -11.24 -2.67 -6.46
C SER A 234 -11.29 -4.07 -5.84
N ASN A 235 -10.42 -4.34 -4.86
CA ASN A 235 -10.20 -5.71 -4.40
C ASN A 235 -10.75 -6.00 -3.00
N ILE A 236 -11.02 -4.97 -2.19
CA ILE A 236 -11.46 -5.16 -0.81
C ILE A 236 -12.78 -4.41 -0.61
N PRO A 237 -13.93 -5.11 -0.70
CA PRO A 237 -15.23 -4.52 -0.44
C PRO A 237 -15.34 -3.92 0.96
N GLU A 238 -16.02 -2.78 1.08
CA GLU A 238 -16.31 -2.09 2.34
C GLU A 238 -15.07 -1.63 3.13
N LEU A 239 -13.91 -1.54 2.48
CA LEU A 239 -12.69 -1.07 3.11
C LEU A 239 -12.79 0.42 3.45
N LYS A 240 -12.59 0.77 4.71
CA LYS A 240 -12.48 2.15 5.18
C LYS A 240 -11.03 2.61 5.02
N ILE A 241 -10.79 3.58 4.14
CA ILE A 241 -9.44 4.07 3.80
C ILE A 241 -9.20 5.40 4.46
N TYR A 242 -8.18 5.46 5.31
CA TYR A 242 -7.68 6.67 5.96
C TYR A 242 -6.34 7.05 5.34
N GLY A 243 -6.25 8.27 4.84
CA GLY A 243 -5.06 8.81 4.21
C GLY A 243 -4.91 10.29 4.48
N GLU A 244 -4.04 10.95 3.73
CA GLU A 244 -3.85 12.40 3.85
C GLU A 244 -5.18 13.15 3.84
N GLY A 245 -5.41 14.00 4.85
CA GLY A 245 -6.65 14.76 5.07
C GLY A 245 -7.71 14.04 5.91
N SER A 246 -7.49 12.79 6.32
CA SER A 246 -8.42 12.06 7.21
C SER A 246 -8.04 12.16 8.68
N TYR A 247 -6.89 12.72 9.00
CA TYR A 247 -6.31 12.75 10.34
C TYR A 247 -6.41 14.13 10.99
N ASN A 248 -6.45 14.16 12.33
CA ASN A 248 -6.35 15.39 13.11
C ASN A 248 -4.89 15.82 13.30
N SER A 249 -3.96 14.87 13.24
CA SER A 249 -2.53 15.09 13.40
C SER A 249 -1.95 15.94 12.27
N PRO A 250 -1.00 16.84 12.57
CA PRO A 250 -0.44 17.74 11.57
C PRO A 250 0.39 16.99 10.53
N ARG A 251 0.34 17.46 9.29
CA ARG A 251 1.24 16.98 8.25
C ARG A 251 2.68 17.30 8.63
N GLN A 252 3.56 16.27 8.60
CA GLN A 252 4.96 16.40 8.95
C GLN A 252 5.82 16.81 7.75
N ASP A 253 5.63 16.15 6.62
CA ASP A 253 6.40 16.41 5.39
C ASP A 253 5.62 15.95 4.14
N VAL A 254 6.35 15.70 3.03
CA VAL A 254 5.76 15.26 1.75
C VAL A 254 5.10 13.89 1.82
N TRP A 255 5.42 13.08 2.85
CA TRP A 255 4.89 11.74 3.06
C TRP A 255 3.67 11.71 3.97
N GLY A 256 3.23 12.86 4.49
CA GLY A 256 2.04 13.00 5.31
C GLY A 256 2.33 13.22 6.80
N ILE A 257 1.55 12.59 7.68
CA ILE A 257 1.77 12.61 9.12
C ILE A 257 2.91 11.64 9.51
N SER A 258 3.52 11.81 10.67
CA SER A 258 4.58 10.91 11.14
C SER A 258 4.04 9.50 11.42
N ASP A 259 4.92 8.48 11.39
CA ASP A 259 4.53 7.11 11.71
C ASP A 259 3.99 6.96 13.13
N LEU A 260 4.51 7.75 14.08
CA LEU A 260 3.98 7.79 15.44
C LEU A 260 2.52 8.27 15.48
N HIS A 261 2.24 9.40 14.85
CA HIS A 261 0.88 9.91 14.77
C HIS A 261 -0.04 8.99 13.96
N LEU A 262 0.48 8.32 12.91
CA LEU A 262 -0.28 7.33 12.16
C LEU A 262 -0.75 6.18 13.06
N PHE A 263 0.11 5.66 13.91
CA PHE A 263 -0.25 4.61 14.87
C PHE A 263 -1.25 5.11 15.92
N GLU A 264 -1.10 6.33 16.43
CA GLU A 264 -2.04 6.92 17.39
C GLU A 264 -3.44 7.14 16.78
N GLU A 265 -3.51 7.69 15.56
CA GLU A 265 -4.77 7.90 14.83
C GLU A 265 -5.45 6.56 14.47
N ALA A 266 -4.66 5.57 14.03
CA ALA A 266 -5.17 4.23 13.77
C ALA A 266 -5.73 3.59 15.03
N ASN A 267 -5.00 3.66 16.15
CA ASN A 267 -5.46 3.12 17.43
C ASN A 267 -6.77 3.78 17.88
N ALA A 268 -6.91 5.10 17.73
CA ALA A 268 -8.13 5.81 18.06
C ALA A 268 -9.34 5.29 17.27
N VAL A 269 -9.17 5.04 15.97
CA VAL A 269 -10.25 4.48 15.13
C VAL A 269 -10.56 3.02 15.51
N LEU A 270 -9.55 2.20 15.72
CA LEU A 270 -9.71 0.77 16.03
C LEU A 270 -10.36 0.55 17.38
N ARG A 271 -10.11 1.41 18.36
CA ARG A 271 -10.74 1.37 19.68
C ARG A 271 -12.26 1.56 19.63
N ASP A 272 -12.74 2.32 18.65
CA ASP A 272 -14.17 2.58 18.47
C ASP A 272 -14.89 1.49 17.65
N SER A 273 -14.15 0.51 17.10
CA SER A 273 -14.72 -0.62 16.37
C SER A 273 -15.51 -1.53 17.30
N ARG A 274 -16.71 -1.91 16.88
CA ARG A 274 -17.60 -2.80 17.64
C ARG A 274 -17.62 -4.23 17.13
N GLU A 275 -17.16 -4.42 15.92
CA GLU A 275 -17.06 -5.71 15.25
C GLU A 275 -15.61 -6.15 15.18
N PRO A 276 -15.33 -7.45 15.00
CA PRO A 276 -13.99 -7.90 14.66
C PRO A 276 -13.47 -7.15 13.46
N PHE A 277 -12.19 -6.81 13.45
CA PHE A 277 -11.62 -6.02 12.37
C PHE A 277 -10.34 -6.62 11.78
N PHE A 278 -10.12 -6.28 10.51
CA PHE A 278 -8.87 -6.48 9.79
C PHE A 278 -8.32 -5.10 9.41
N ALA A 279 -7.20 -4.72 9.98
CA ALA A 279 -6.58 -3.42 9.74
C ALA A 279 -5.21 -3.56 9.10
N ILE A 280 -4.93 -2.74 8.08
CA ILE A 280 -3.59 -2.56 7.52
C ILE A 280 -3.10 -1.17 7.91
N ILE A 281 -1.95 -1.08 8.55
CA ILE A 281 -1.29 0.18 8.88
C ILE A 281 0.03 0.22 8.10
N GLN A 282 0.10 1.10 7.11
CA GLN A 282 1.29 1.28 6.27
C GLN A 282 2.04 2.53 6.69
N THR A 283 3.28 2.38 7.16
CA THR A 283 4.17 3.49 7.49
C THR A 283 4.72 4.14 6.22
N SER A 284 5.23 5.36 6.33
CA SER A 284 5.84 6.11 5.23
C SER A 284 6.99 7.03 5.64
N GLY A 285 7.27 7.17 6.93
CA GLY A 285 8.23 8.13 7.47
C GLY A 285 9.70 7.81 7.22
N ASN A 286 10.05 6.55 6.93
CA ASN A 286 11.43 6.13 6.66
C ASN A 286 11.87 6.44 5.22
N HIS A 287 11.58 7.66 4.80
CA HIS A 287 11.94 8.25 3.52
C HIS A 287 12.59 9.63 3.70
N ARG A 288 13.38 10.06 2.72
CA ARG A 288 13.85 11.45 2.68
C ARG A 288 12.65 12.41 2.68
N PRO A 289 12.68 13.47 3.49
CA PRO A 289 13.81 14.08 4.19
C PRO A 289 14.17 13.47 5.56
N TYR A 290 13.56 12.36 5.98
CA TYR A 290 13.81 11.67 7.28
C TYR A 290 13.39 12.53 8.47
N THR A 291 12.25 13.18 8.37
CA THR A 291 11.75 14.12 9.36
C THR A 291 11.24 13.39 10.60
N ILE A 292 11.74 13.79 11.75
CA ILE A 292 11.26 13.33 13.06
C ILE A 292 10.49 14.49 13.67
N PRO A 293 9.24 14.30 14.15
CA PRO A 293 8.44 15.38 14.74
C PRO A 293 8.99 15.82 16.11
N ASP A 294 8.67 17.04 16.50
CA ASP A 294 9.00 17.56 17.85
C ASP A 294 8.22 16.78 18.91
N ASP A 295 6.94 16.49 18.67
CA ASP A 295 6.14 15.58 19.50
C ASP A 295 6.42 14.13 19.09
N ASN A 296 7.50 13.57 19.68
CA ASN A 296 8.05 12.26 19.35
C ASN A 296 7.96 11.24 20.49
N ARG A 297 7.18 11.55 21.53
CA ARG A 297 6.98 10.69 22.71
C ARG A 297 8.29 10.25 23.39
N GLY A 298 9.26 11.15 23.46
CA GLY A 298 10.54 10.91 24.14
C GLY A 298 11.56 10.13 23.32
N PHE A 299 11.40 10.10 21.99
CA PHE A 299 12.43 9.56 21.12
C PHE A 299 13.68 10.47 21.13
N GLU A 300 14.85 9.85 21.27
CA GLU A 300 16.13 10.54 21.20
C GLU A 300 16.93 10.07 19.99
N SER A 301 17.28 11.02 19.11
CA SER A 301 18.22 10.77 18.02
C SER A 301 19.60 10.48 18.57
N ARG A 302 20.30 9.51 17.96
CA ARG A 302 21.70 9.25 18.31
C ARG A 302 22.61 10.16 17.48
N ASP A 303 23.58 10.75 18.17
CA ASP A 303 24.67 11.48 17.53
C ASP A 303 25.76 10.48 17.13
N VAL A 304 25.79 10.15 15.85
CA VAL A 304 26.71 9.20 15.23
C VAL A 304 27.19 9.75 13.89
N SER A 305 28.30 9.25 13.36
CA SER A 305 28.79 9.69 12.05
C SER A 305 28.22 8.85 10.90
N ALA A 306 28.32 9.36 9.69
CA ALA A 306 27.91 8.64 8.50
C ALA A 306 28.75 7.37 8.27
N GLU A 307 30.04 7.43 8.63
CA GLU A 307 30.99 6.33 8.54
C GLU A 307 30.64 5.19 9.50
N GLU A 308 30.11 5.51 10.68
CA GLU A 308 29.68 4.51 11.67
C GLU A 308 28.41 3.75 11.21
N VAL A 309 27.48 4.42 10.55
CA VAL A 309 26.21 3.80 10.15
C VAL A 309 26.26 3.09 8.79
N ALA A 310 27.17 3.50 7.91
CA ALA A 310 27.29 2.97 6.54
C ALA A 310 27.52 1.45 6.46
N PRO A 311 28.37 0.83 7.31
CA PRO A 311 28.60 -0.61 7.28
C PRO A 311 27.34 -1.44 7.54
N TYR A 312 26.34 -0.85 8.21
CA TYR A 312 25.08 -1.50 8.59
C TYR A 312 23.93 -1.15 7.62
N GLY A 313 24.25 -0.63 6.45
CA GLY A 313 23.30 -0.40 5.35
C GLY A 313 22.51 0.89 5.45
N PHE A 314 22.89 1.83 6.31
CA PHE A 314 22.28 3.15 6.38
C PHE A 314 23.02 4.15 5.48
N ARG A 315 22.27 4.92 4.72
CA ARG A 315 22.82 5.87 3.73
C ARG A 315 23.25 7.20 4.35
N SER A 316 22.75 7.49 5.56
CA SER A 316 23.03 8.71 6.30
C SER A 316 22.61 8.54 7.77
N VAL A 317 23.04 9.47 8.62
CA VAL A 317 22.57 9.56 10.01
C VAL A 317 21.05 9.79 10.10
N GLY A 318 20.49 10.55 9.15
CA GLY A 318 19.03 10.74 9.04
C GLY A 318 18.29 9.43 8.73
N ASP A 319 18.79 8.60 7.79
CA ASP A 319 18.24 7.27 7.50
C ASP A 319 18.26 6.38 8.75
N TYR A 320 19.37 6.37 9.49
CA TYR A 320 19.52 5.61 10.73
C TYR A 320 18.54 6.07 11.83
N ASN A 321 18.48 7.37 12.10
CA ASN A 321 17.58 7.88 13.13
C ASN A 321 16.09 7.76 12.75
N SER A 322 15.75 7.93 11.49
CA SER A 322 14.39 7.71 11.00
C SER A 322 13.96 6.24 11.12
N PHE A 323 14.87 5.30 10.84
CA PHE A 323 14.63 3.88 11.03
C PHE A 323 14.38 3.52 12.49
N ARG A 324 15.19 4.10 13.41
CA ARG A 324 14.99 3.96 14.85
C ARG A 324 13.69 4.60 15.34
N PHE A 325 13.32 5.75 14.76
CA PHE A 325 12.06 6.42 15.10
C PHE A 325 10.84 5.60 14.67
N MET A 326 10.89 4.92 13.53
CA MET A 326 9.84 4.02 13.12
C MET A 326 9.70 2.83 14.09
N ASP A 327 10.81 2.24 14.56
CA ASP A 327 10.78 1.20 15.58
C ASP A 327 10.24 1.71 16.93
N HIS A 328 10.64 2.92 17.35
CA HIS A 328 10.09 3.58 18.53
C HIS A 328 8.56 3.79 18.41
N SER A 329 8.10 4.27 17.25
CA SER A 329 6.69 4.49 16.97
C SER A 329 5.89 3.18 17.06
N LEU A 330 6.45 2.10 16.52
CA LEU A 330 5.89 0.76 16.67
C LEU A 330 5.83 0.34 18.15
N GLY A 331 6.89 0.60 18.92
CA GLY A 331 6.95 0.30 20.35
C GLY A 331 5.87 1.03 21.15
N VAL A 332 5.66 2.31 20.87
CA VAL A 332 4.57 3.10 21.50
C VAL A 332 3.21 2.50 21.15
N PHE A 333 2.99 2.14 19.91
CA PHE A 333 1.74 1.50 19.46
C PHE A 333 1.50 0.17 20.18
N LEU A 334 2.51 -0.70 20.25
CA LEU A 334 2.39 -2.00 20.92
C LEU A 334 2.05 -1.85 22.42
N GLN A 335 2.68 -0.87 23.09
CA GLN A 335 2.37 -0.57 24.51
C GLN A 335 0.94 -0.01 24.70
N GLN A 336 0.42 0.71 23.72
CA GLN A 336 -0.97 1.16 23.72
C GLN A 336 -1.92 -0.02 23.50
N LEU A 337 -1.62 -0.90 22.53
CA LEU A 337 -2.41 -2.10 22.24
C LEU A 337 -2.61 -2.99 23.48
N GLU A 338 -1.58 -3.18 24.29
CA GLU A 338 -1.66 -4.00 25.51
C GLU A 338 -2.71 -3.48 26.51
N LYS A 339 -3.11 -2.21 26.42
CA LYS A 339 -4.08 -1.56 27.31
C LYS A 339 -5.49 -1.49 26.71
N GLU A 340 -5.65 -1.78 25.44
CA GLU A 340 -6.92 -1.64 24.74
C GLU A 340 -7.83 -2.85 24.95
N ALA A 341 -9.14 -2.59 25.02
CA ALA A 341 -10.14 -3.64 25.20
C ALA A 341 -10.25 -4.62 24.02
N TYR A 342 -9.80 -4.23 22.85
CA TYR A 342 -9.79 -5.08 21.67
C TYR A 342 -8.58 -6.02 21.59
N ALA A 343 -7.62 -5.94 22.51
CA ALA A 343 -6.60 -6.97 22.68
C ALA A 343 -7.23 -8.22 23.32
N PRO A 344 -6.79 -9.46 22.98
CA PRO A 344 -5.65 -9.80 22.16
C PRO A 344 -5.92 -9.68 20.66
N VAL A 345 -4.94 -9.16 19.93
CA VAL A 345 -4.93 -9.09 18.48
C VAL A 345 -3.84 -9.99 17.92
N SER A 346 -4.09 -10.57 16.75
CA SER A 346 -3.03 -11.16 15.94
C SER A 346 -2.46 -10.08 15.04
N TYR A 347 -1.17 -9.81 15.12
CA TYR A 347 -0.50 -8.86 14.25
C TYR A 347 0.67 -9.51 13.54
N THR A 348 0.89 -9.07 12.31
CA THR A 348 1.93 -9.58 11.43
C THR A 348 2.72 -8.39 10.88
N HIS A 349 4.02 -8.53 10.84
CA HIS A 349 4.92 -7.56 10.24
C HIS A 349 5.42 -8.11 8.92
N LEU A 350 5.28 -7.31 7.87
CA LEU A 350 5.74 -7.65 6.55
C LEU A 350 6.67 -6.54 6.06
N ARG A 351 7.93 -6.86 5.86
CA ARG A 351 8.81 -6.34 4.81
C ARG A 351 10.22 -6.86 4.92
#